data_4eb548ac17a0cbe9188038ed4871eacf
#
_entry.id   4eb548ac17a0cbe9188038ed4871eacf
#
_cell.length_a   1.000
_cell.length_b   1.000
_cell.length_c   1.000
_cell.angle_alpha   90.00
_cell.angle_beta   90.00
_cell.angle_gamma   90.00
#
_symmetry.space_group_name_H-M   'P 1'
#
loop_
_entity.id
_entity.type
_entity.pdbx_description
1 polymer ?
#
loop_
_entity_poly.entity_id
_entity_poly.type
_entity_poly.pdbx_seq_one_letter_code
_entity_poly.pdbx_strand_id
1 'polypeptide(L)'
;MPMMYGFGTQRRQMLESELQRLVAEMPQLGMQSMYLVGPFSQGDVGPKTVLDLVVVQQTEEPIHRRADFWTTHLRPRIGINFYVYTPDEFEINLEDDLLLQHAFSIGERVYG
;
A
#
# COMPACT_ATOMS: atom_id res chain seq x y z
N MET A 1 -14.79 14.94 -23.00
CA MET A 1 -13.64 15.49 -22.31
C MET A 1 -13.86 15.62 -20.81
N PRO A 2 -14.82 16.45 -20.34
CA PRO A 2 -15.04 16.60 -18.90
C PRO A 2 -15.29 15.26 -18.18
N MET A 3 -16.00 14.35 -18.82
CA MET A 3 -16.33 13.06 -18.22
C MET A 3 -15.10 12.20 -17.97
N MET A 4 -14.13 12.22 -18.88
CA MET A 4 -12.88 11.49 -18.69
C MET A 4 -12.08 12.05 -17.54
N TYR A 5 -12.01 13.36 -17.43
CA TYR A 5 -11.37 14.01 -16.30
C TYR A 5 -12.10 13.67 -15.01
N GLY A 6 -13.44 13.63 -15.04
CA GLY A 6 -14.24 13.31 -13.86
C GLY A 6 -13.90 11.94 -13.30
N PHE A 7 -13.80 10.92 -14.15
CA PHE A 7 -13.47 9.57 -13.68
C PHE A 7 -12.08 9.50 -13.08
N GLY A 8 -11.08 10.07 -13.76
CA GLY A 8 -9.72 10.07 -13.25
C GLY A 8 -9.60 10.81 -11.94
N THR A 9 -10.25 11.97 -11.84
CA THR A 9 -10.23 12.78 -10.62
C THR A 9 -10.92 12.08 -9.46
N GLN A 10 -12.10 11.49 -9.70
CA GLN A 10 -12.84 10.78 -8.67
C GLN A 10 -12.04 9.59 -8.15
N ARG A 11 -11.47 8.79 -9.05
CA ARG A 11 -10.67 7.64 -8.64
C ARG A 11 -9.45 8.07 -7.85
N ARG A 12 -8.77 9.11 -8.29
CA ARG A 12 -7.62 9.67 -7.58
C ARG A 12 -8.00 10.10 -6.17
N GLN A 13 -9.11 10.80 -6.02
CA GLN A 13 -9.58 11.25 -4.71
C GLN A 13 -9.92 10.07 -3.81
N MET A 14 -10.53 9.03 -4.33
CA MET A 14 -10.83 7.82 -3.56
C MET A 14 -9.54 7.14 -3.08
N LEU A 15 -8.56 7.01 -3.98
CA LEU A 15 -7.28 6.38 -3.64
C LEU A 15 -6.54 7.20 -2.59
N GLU A 16 -6.49 8.51 -2.74
CA GLU A 16 -5.82 9.40 -1.79
C GLU A 16 -6.52 9.41 -0.43
N SER A 17 -7.85 9.45 -0.41
CA SER A 17 -8.61 9.39 0.84
C SER A 17 -8.38 8.09 1.59
N GLU A 18 -8.40 6.97 0.88
CA GLU A 18 -8.13 5.68 1.52
C GLU A 18 -6.71 5.62 2.04
N LEU A 19 -5.74 6.09 1.25
CA LEU A 19 -4.35 6.09 1.69
C LEU A 19 -4.17 6.91 2.96
N GLN A 20 -4.77 8.09 3.04
CA GLN A 20 -4.71 8.94 4.22
C GLN A 20 -5.34 8.25 5.44
N ARG A 21 -6.47 7.58 5.24
CA ARG A 21 -7.12 6.83 6.32
C ARG A 21 -6.22 5.70 6.82
N LEU A 22 -5.59 4.96 5.92
CA LEU A 22 -4.70 3.86 6.28
C LEU A 22 -3.47 4.38 7.04
N VAL A 23 -2.89 5.48 6.60
CA VAL A 23 -1.75 6.10 7.29
C VAL A 23 -2.13 6.50 8.71
N ALA A 24 -3.36 6.91 8.94
CA ALA A 24 -3.84 7.30 10.27
C ALA A 24 -4.16 6.08 11.15
N GLU A 25 -4.75 5.03 10.59
CA GLU A 25 -5.25 3.89 11.39
C GLU A 25 -4.24 2.78 11.58
N MET A 26 -3.46 2.44 10.55
CA MET A 26 -2.57 1.28 10.59
C MET A 26 -1.46 1.36 11.65
N PRO A 27 -0.86 2.53 11.92
CA PRO A 27 0.14 2.61 13.00
C PRO A 27 -0.40 2.22 14.37
N GLN A 28 -1.66 2.51 14.62
CA GLN A 28 -2.31 2.15 15.88
C GLN A 28 -2.49 0.64 16.02
N LEU A 29 -2.45 -0.09 14.92
CA LEU A 29 -2.59 -1.55 14.88
C LEU A 29 -1.25 -2.25 14.68
N GLY A 30 -0.14 -1.53 14.77
CA GLY A 30 1.20 -2.12 14.80
C GLY A 30 2.04 -1.92 13.55
N MET A 31 1.56 -1.20 12.54
CA MET A 31 2.37 -0.91 11.36
C MET A 31 3.52 0.02 11.73
N GLN A 32 4.72 -0.32 11.28
CA GLN A 32 5.93 0.47 11.54
C GLN A 32 6.27 1.41 10.39
N SER A 33 6.16 0.93 9.16
CA SER A 33 6.38 1.76 7.99
C SER A 33 5.58 1.24 6.81
N MET A 34 5.35 2.11 5.82
CA MET A 34 4.58 1.76 4.65
C MET A 34 5.08 2.52 3.43
N TYR A 35 5.13 1.83 2.30
CA TYR A 35 5.56 2.38 1.03
C TYR A 35 4.44 2.19 0.00
N LEU A 36 4.15 3.25 -0.73
CA LEU A 36 3.23 3.19 -1.87
C LEU A 36 4.04 2.81 -3.11
N VAL A 37 3.63 1.74 -3.77
CA VAL A 37 4.27 1.25 -4.99
C VAL A 37 3.19 1.08 -6.07
N GLY A 38 3.58 0.56 -7.23
CA GLY A 38 2.64 0.26 -8.31
C GLY A 38 2.19 1.48 -9.11
N PRO A 39 1.19 1.31 -9.97
CA PRO A 39 0.78 2.35 -10.92
C PRO A 39 0.38 3.67 -10.28
N PHE A 40 -0.35 3.64 -9.16
CA PHE A 40 -0.78 4.88 -8.52
C PHE A 40 0.41 5.71 -8.05
N SER A 41 1.48 5.07 -7.56
CA SER A 41 2.69 5.78 -7.14
C SER A 41 3.38 6.49 -8.30
N GLN A 42 3.13 6.04 -9.52
CA GLN A 42 3.68 6.61 -10.75
C GLN A 42 2.73 7.62 -11.41
N GLY A 43 1.61 7.91 -10.78
CA GLY A 43 0.63 8.83 -11.32
C GLY A 43 -0.35 8.22 -12.32
N ASP A 44 -0.29 6.91 -12.53
CA ASP A 44 -1.21 6.21 -13.44
C ASP A 44 -2.51 5.90 -12.71
N VAL A 45 -3.58 6.60 -13.10
CA VAL A 45 -4.89 6.41 -12.47
C VAL A 45 -5.93 6.13 -13.54
N GLY A 46 -6.51 4.94 -13.47
CA GLY A 46 -7.65 4.55 -14.29
C GLY A 46 -8.82 4.12 -13.40
N PRO A 47 -9.95 3.75 -14.00
CA PRO A 47 -11.16 3.40 -13.24
C PRO A 47 -10.97 2.22 -12.28
N LYS A 48 -10.01 1.34 -12.56
CA LYS A 48 -9.78 0.13 -11.77
C LYS A 48 -8.47 0.15 -11.01
N THR A 49 -7.77 1.27 -11.00
CA THR A 49 -6.51 1.38 -10.26
C THR A 49 -6.73 1.09 -8.78
N VAL A 50 -5.83 0.30 -8.21
CA VAL A 50 -5.86 -0.08 -6.79
C VAL A 50 -4.63 0.50 -6.10
N LEU A 51 -4.61 0.41 -4.78
CA LEU A 51 -3.41 0.74 -4.01
C LEU A 51 -2.53 -0.50 -3.89
N ASP A 52 -1.23 -0.33 -4.10
CA ASP A 52 -0.24 -1.37 -3.85
C ASP A 52 0.67 -0.87 -2.73
N LEU A 53 0.62 -1.55 -1.58
CA LEU A 53 1.29 -1.08 -0.37
C LEU A 53 2.25 -2.14 0.15
N VAL A 54 3.50 -1.74 0.35
CA VAL A 54 4.47 -2.54 1.10
C VAL A 54 4.40 -2.08 2.55
N VAL A 55 4.11 -3.01 3.45
CA VAL A 55 3.90 -2.75 4.87
C VAL A 55 4.98 -3.47 5.66
N VAL A 56 5.60 -2.76 6.59
CA VAL A 56 6.56 -3.36 7.51
C VAL A 56 5.95 -3.35 8.90
N GLN A 57 5.83 -4.55 9.49
CA GLN A 57 5.30 -4.70 10.84
C GLN A 57 5.82 -5.99 11.46
N GLN A 58 5.94 -5.99 12.78
CA GLN A 58 6.27 -7.21 13.50
C GLN A 58 5.03 -8.08 13.60
N THR A 59 5.12 -9.32 13.13
CA THR A 59 4.01 -10.25 13.16
C THR A 59 4.54 -11.68 13.18
N GLU A 60 3.77 -12.58 13.81
CA GLU A 60 4.05 -14.02 13.78
C GLU A 60 3.17 -14.75 12.76
N GLU A 61 2.25 -14.04 12.13
CA GLU A 61 1.40 -14.64 11.09
C GLU A 61 2.24 -15.07 9.89
N PRO A 62 1.93 -16.22 9.29
CA PRO A 62 2.57 -16.63 8.05
C PRO A 62 2.24 -15.64 6.94
N ILE A 63 3.16 -15.51 5.98
CA ILE A 63 3.09 -14.46 4.97
C ILE A 63 1.77 -14.44 4.19
N HIS A 64 1.19 -15.60 3.94
CA HIS A 64 -0.06 -15.71 3.17
C HIS A 64 -1.30 -15.25 3.93
N ARG A 65 -1.18 -14.98 5.23
CA ARG A 65 -2.30 -14.51 6.07
C ARG A 65 -2.20 -13.05 6.48
N ARG A 66 -1.06 -12.43 6.25
CA ARG A 66 -0.82 -11.08 6.74
C ARG A 66 -1.72 -10.03 6.10
N ALA A 67 -1.99 -10.19 4.81
CA ALA A 67 -2.88 -9.28 4.12
C ALA A 67 -4.32 -9.37 4.65
N ASP A 68 -4.77 -10.56 5.03
CA ASP A 68 -6.12 -10.78 5.54
C ASP A 68 -6.38 -9.99 6.83
N PHE A 69 -5.38 -9.89 7.69
CA PHE A 69 -5.47 -9.08 8.91
C PHE A 69 -5.88 -7.65 8.57
N TRP A 70 -5.17 -7.03 7.63
CA TRP A 70 -5.44 -5.65 7.25
C TRP A 70 -6.78 -5.49 6.55
N THR A 71 -7.09 -6.38 5.62
CA THR A 71 -8.36 -6.34 4.91
C THR A 71 -9.54 -6.46 5.87
N THR A 72 -9.44 -7.34 6.84
CA THR A 72 -10.51 -7.56 7.83
C THR A 72 -10.68 -6.36 8.75
N HIS A 73 -9.60 -5.77 9.24
CA HIS A 73 -9.67 -4.69 10.19
C HIS A 73 -10.02 -3.35 9.57
N LEU A 74 -9.50 -3.10 8.36
CA LEU A 74 -9.64 -1.79 7.73
C LEU A 74 -10.88 -1.67 6.85
N ARG A 75 -11.38 -2.78 6.34
CA ARG A 75 -12.53 -2.84 5.42
C ARG A 75 -12.38 -1.79 4.31
N PRO A 76 -11.36 -1.94 3.44
CA PRO A 76 -11.10 -0.94 2.42
C PRO A 76 -12.26 -0.74 1.48
N ARG A 77 -12.46 0.49 1.03
CA ARG A 77 -13.50 0.84 0.06
C ARG A 77 -13.06 0.62 -1.38
N ILE A 78 -11.77 0.43 -1.59
CA ILE A 78 -11.18 0.18 -2.90
C ILE A 78 -10.28 -1.04 -2.78
N GLY A 79 -9.90 -1.61 -3.92
CA GLY A 79 -8.95 -2.71 -3.94
C GLY A 79 -7.58 -2.27 -3.41
N ILE A 80 -7.02 -3.07 -2.52
CA ILE A 80 -5.68 -2.82 -1.97
C ILE A 80 -4.91 -4.14 -1.97
N ASN A 81 -3.69 -4.09 -2.48
CA ASN A 81 -2.76 -5.20 -2.36
C ASN A 81 -1.78 -4.87 -1.23
N PHE A 82 -1.83 -5.66 -0.17
CA PHE A 82 -0.92 -5.51 0.97
C PHE A 82 0.20 -6.53 0.85
N TYR A 83 1.43 -6.04 0.78
CA TYR A 83 2.65 -6.87 0.79
C TYR A 83 3.33 -6.64 2.12
N VAL A 84 3.12 -7.55 3.07
CA VAL A 84 3.52 -7.35 4.47
C VAL A 84 4.78 -8.13 4.80
N TYR A 85 5.76 -7.43 5.32
CA TYR A 85 7.05 -7.99 5.72
C TYR A 85 7.33 -7.63 7.18
N THR A 86 8.00 -8.54 7.90
CA THR A 86 8.58 -8.15 9.19
C THR A 86 9.81 -7.28 8.93
N PRO A 87 10.27 -6.52 9.94
CA PRO A 87 11.50 -5.74 9.80
C PRO A 87 12.69 -6.56 9.34
N ASP A 88 12.84 -7.77 9.89
CA ASP A 88 13.94 -8.66 9.52
C ASP A 88 13.82 -9.13 8.07
N GLU A 89 12.63 -9.53 7.66
CA GLU A 89 12.39 -9.95 6.28
C GLU A 89 12.66 -8.82 5.31
N PHE A 90 12.22 -7.62 5.66
CA PHE A 90 12.42 -6.45 4.82
C PHE A 90 13.90 -6.19 4.59
N GLU A 91 14.70 -6.23 5.66
CA GLU A 91 16.14 -6.03 5.56
C GLU A 91 16.85 -7.13 4.78
N ILE A 92 16.55 -8.39 5.10
CA ILE A 92 17.22 -9.54 4.50
C ILE A 92 16.91 -9.65 3.02
N ASN A 93 15.68 -9.40 2.61
CA ASN A 93 15.23 -9.61 1.24
C ASN A 93 15.38 -8.40 0.35
N LEU A 94 15.83 -7.27 0.88
CA LEU A 94 15.90 -6.02 0.14
C LEU A 94 16.73 -6.13 -1.15
N GLU A 95 17.82 -6.90 -1.11
CA GLU A 95 18.71 -7.04 -2.27
C GLU A 95 18.16 -7.98 -3.34
N ASP A 96 17.36 -8.96 -2.94
CA ASP A 96 16.91 -10.04 -3.83
C ASP A 96 15.47 -9.89 -4.28
N ASP A 97 14.66 -9.10 -3.58
CA ASP A 97 13.24 -8.96 -3.87
C ASP A 97 13.02 -7.72 -4.72
N LEU A 98 12.55 -7.91 -5.95
CA LEU A 98 12.34 -6.81 -6.89
C LEU A 98 11.28 -5.82 -6.40
N LEU A 99 10.26 -6.30 -5.69
CA LEU A 99 9.23 -5.42 -5.13
C LEU A 99 9.81 -4.49 -4.08
N LEU A 100 10.66 -5.02 -3.20
CA LEU A 100 11.29 -4.22 -2.16
C LEU A 100 12.30 -3.23 -2.73
N GLN A 101 13.05 -3.63 -3.74
CA GLN A 101 13.95 -2.74 -4.45
C GLN A 101 13.18 -1.58 -5.11
N HIS A 102 12.05 -1.91 -5.73
CA HIS A 102 11.18 -0.91 -6.33
C HIS A 102 10.64 0.05 -5.27
N ALA A 103 10.19 -0.48 -4.14
CA ALA A 103 9.68 0.33 -3.04
C ALA A 103 10.72 1.33 -2.55
N PHE A 104 11.97 0.91 -2.44
CA PHE A 104 13.03 1.77 -1.96
C PHE A 104 13.49 2.82 -2.97
N SER A 105 13.54 2.45 -4.24
CA SER A 105 14.14 3.32 -5.26
C SER A 105 13.12 4.21 -5.96
N ILE A 106 11.89 3.74 -6.17
CA ILE A 106 10.88 4.44 -6.97
C ILE A 106 9.60 4.67 -6.17
N GLY A 107 9.28 3.78 -5.24
CA GLY A 107 8.09 3.92 -4.42
C GLY A 107 8.17 5.11 -3.49
N GLU A 108 7.03 5.51 -2.97
CA GLU A 108 6.91 6.62 -2.04
C GLU A 108 6.72 6.08 -0.62
N ARG A 109 7.61 6.50 0.29
CA ARG A 109 7.45 6.18 1.71
C ARG A 109 6.37 7.08 2.28
N VAL A 110 5.23 6.48 2.65
CA VAL A 110 4.07 7.24 3.11
C VAL A 110 3.93 7.24 4.63
N TYR A 111 4.65 6.37 5.33
CA TYR A 111 4.67 6.36 6.80
C TYR A 111 5.97 5.74 7.30
N GLY A 112 6.40 6.23 8.46
CA GLY A 112 7.58 5.71 9.14
C GLY A 112 8.81 6.44 8.76
#